data_72da39855f16d68260e0d10418475ca2
#
_entry.id   72da39855f16d68260e0d10418475ca2
#
_cell.length_a   1.000
_cell.length_b   1.000
_cell.length_c   1.000
_cell.angle_alpha   90.00
_cell.angle_beta   90.00
_cell.angle_gamma   90.00
#
_symmetry.space_group_name_H-M   'P 1'
#
loop_
_entity.id
_entity.type
_entity.pdbx_description
1 polymer ?
#
loop_
_entity_poly.entity_id
_entity_poly.type
_entity_poly.pdbx_seq_one_letter_code
_entity_poly.pdbx_strand_id
1 'polypeptide(L)'
;LLYLDNYDEALESVEEVRRSLLTALVERKINKYFNDLDGLVKRYENDKYIVVMRRSSLNELKEKKFDILEDVKTINIGNEMAVTISMGIGADAGSFAKNSEYAKIAIDLALGRGGDQVVLKDGSKIQYFGGKTQAVEKNTRVKARVKAHALKEFMNTKEKVVVMGHRLPDADSFGAAIGIYRAAKTLNKKAYIVIDNPTSSIIPLMNTFRDNQDYEADMFVNNHEAKEIMDDNTLLVVVDTNKPSITQCE
;
A
#
# COMPACT_ATOMS: atom_id res chain seq x y z
N LEU A 1 10.73 -15.54 -1.95
CA LEU A 1 9.50 -14.85 -1.57
C LEU A 1 8.83 -14.31 -2.82
N LEU A 2 7.50 -14.36 -2.86
CA LEU A 2 6.68 -13.80 -3.92
C LEU A 2 5.53 -13.05 -3.28
N TYR A 3 5.36 -11.79 -3.65
CA TYR A 3 4.31 -10.90 -3.15
C TYR A 3 3.45 -10.41 -4.31
N LEU A 4 2.15 -10.28 -4.10
CA LEU A 4 1.24 -9.61 -5.01
C LEU A 4 1.30 -8.11 -4.70
N ASP A 5 1.78 -7.30 -5.63
CA ASP A 5 2.09 -5.89 -5.35
C ASP A 5 0.85 -5.02 -5.12
N ASN A 6 -0.25 -5.35 -5.78
CA ASN A 6 -1.49 -4.56 -5.82
C ASN A 6 -2.72 -5.44 -5.54
N TYR A 7 -2.59 -6.36 -4.57
CA TYR A 7 -3.62 -7.37 -4.30
C TYR A 7 -4.96 -6.74 -3.90
N ASP A 8 -4.94 -5.82 -2.96
CA ASP A 8 -6.16 -5.20 -2.45
C ASP A 8 -6.82 -4.32 -3.51
N GLU A 9 -6.05 -3.53 -4.25
CA GLU A 9 -6.55 -2.69 -5.34
C GLU A 9 -7.14 -3.54 -6.49
N ALA A 10 -6.50 -4.66 -6.80
CA ALA A 10 -7.03 -5.59 -7.81
C ALA A 10 -8.35 -6.22 -7.35
N LEU A 11 -8.48 -6.58 -6.06
CA LEU A 11 -9.72 -7.09 -5.50
C LEU A 11 -10.83 -6.02 -5.42
N GLU A 12 -10.48 -4.79 -5.09
CA GLU A 12 -11.45 -3.67 -5.07
C GLU A 12 -11.97 -3.33 -6.46
N SER A 13 -11.16 -3.58 -7.50
CA SER A 13 -11.53 -3.31 -8.90
C SER A 13 -12.52 -4.32 -9.49
N VAL A 14 -12.86 -5.41 -8.77
CA VAL A 14 -13.84 -6.40 -9.22
C VAL A 14 -15.05 -6.45 -8.30
N GLU A 15 -16.18 -6.91 -8.85
CA GLU A 15 -17.39 -7.17 -8.07
C GLU A 15 -17.10 -8.17 -6.95
N GLU A 16 -17.72 -7.99 -5.80
CA GLU A 16 -17.49 -8.79 -4.58
C GLU A 16 -17.59 -10.30 -4.84
N VAL A 17 -18.56 -10.73 -5.64
CA VAL A 17 -18.78 -12.14 -6.03
C VAL A 17 -17.55 -12.72 -6.79
N ARG A 18 -16.80 -11.89 -7.49
CA ARG A 18 -15.65 -12.30 -8.31
C ARG A 18 -14.32 -12.25 -7.57
N ARG A 19 -14.25 -11.64 -6.39
CA ARG A 19 -13.00 -11.51 -5.61
C ARG A 19 -12.37 -12.87 -5.27
N SER A 20 -13.20 -13.81 -4.82
CA SER A 20 -12.74 -15.18 -4.53
C SER A 20 -12.23 -15.90 -5.78
N LEU A 21 -12.84 -15.65 -6.94
CA LEU A 21 -12.42 -16.22 -8.21
C LEU A 21 -11.06 -15.64 -8.65
N LEU A 22 -10.86 -14.30 -8.53
CA LEU A 22 -9.56 -13.67 -8.84
C LEU A 22 -8.45 -14.29 -8.00
N THR A 23 -8.67 -14.38 -6.69
CA THR A 23 -7.72 -15.02 -5.74
C THR A 23 -7.39 -16.45 -6.16
N ALA A 24 -8.40 -17.26 -6.46
CA ALA A 24 -8.22 -18.66 -6.84
C ALA A 24 -7.45 -18.81 -8.17
N LEU A 25 -7.71 -17.93 -9.15
CA LEU A 25 -7.00 -17.96 -10.44
C LEU A 25 -5.52 -17.55 -10.28
N VAL A 26 -5.24 -16.54 -9.48
CA VAL A 26 -3.86 -16.11 -9.18
C VAL A 26 -3.11 -17.24 -8.47
N GLU A 27 -3.70 -17.80 -7.42
CA GLU A 27 -3.10 -18.89 -6.65
C GLU A 27 -2.86 -20.13 -7.51
N ARG A 28 -3.84 -20.52 -8.33
CA ARG A 28 -3.70 -21.64 -9.28
C ARG A 28 -2.55 -21.40 -10.26
N LYS A 29 -2.40 -20.18 -10.77
CA LYS A 29 -1.36 -19.85 -11.73
C LYS A 29 0.03 -19.91 -11.11
N ILE A 30 0.20 -19.33 -9.92
CA ILE A 30 1.44 -19.39 -9.15
C ILE A 30 1.80 -20.86 -8.82
N ASN A 31 0.87 -21.60 -8.26
CA ASN A 31 1.11 -23.01 -7.89
C ASN A 31 1.49 -23.84 -9.11
N LYS A 32 0.75 -23.73 -10.23
CA LYS A 32 1.05 -24.47 -11.44
C LYS A 32 2.45 -24.14 -11.96
N TYR A 33 2.79 -22.86 -12.06
CA TYR A 33 4.08 -22.43 -12.60
C TYR A 33 5.28 -22.99 -11.82
N PHE A 34 5.23 -22.92 -10.49
CA PHE A 34 6.33 -23.42 -9.67
C PHE A 34 6.32 -24.95 -9.49
N ASN A 35 5.15 -25.58 -9.49
CA ASN A 35 5.07 -27.05 -9.48
C ASN A 35 5.67 -27.67 -10.74
N ASP A 36 5.48 -27.04 -11.92
CA ASP A 36 6.09 -27.48 -13.17
C ASP A 36 7.65 -27.37 -13.14
N LEU A 37 8.19 -26.65 -12.14
CA LEU A 37 9.62 -26.48 -11.87
C LEU A 37 10.10 -27.23 -10.61
N ASP A 38 9.37 -28.22 -10.15
CA ASP A 38 9.65 -28.96 -8.90
C ASP A 38 9.77 -28.05 -7.67
N GLY A 39 9.09 -26.90 -7.66
CA GLY A 39 9.07 -25.96 -6.55
C GLY A 39 7.95 -26.26 -5.55
N LEU A 40 8.24 -26.13 -4.28
CA LEU A 40 7.24 -26.18 -3.20
C LEU A 40 6.72 -24.76 -2.95
N VAL A 41 5.42 -24.56 -3.09
CA VAL A 41 4.75 -23.28 -2.87
C VAL A 41 3.90 -23.33 -1.62
N LYS A 42 4.02 -22.33 -0.77
CA LYS A 42 3.17 -22.14 0.39
C LYS A 42 2.72 -20.68 0.51
N ARG A 43 1.43 -20.45 0.48
CA ARG A 43 0.83 -19.17 0.84
C ARG A 43 0.85 -19.03 2.37
N TYR A 44 1.31 -17.89 2.89
CA TYR A 44 1.37 -17.63 4.34
C TYR A 44 0.63 -16.36 4.75
N GLU A 45 0.39 -15.44 3.82
CA GLU A 45 -0.54 -14.31 3.97
C GLU A 45 -1.43 -14.22 2.71
N ASN A 46 -2.39 -13.32 2.70
CA ASN A 46 -3.33 -13.22 1.58
C ASN A 46 -2.66 -12.90 0.24
N ASP A 47 -1.61 -12.12 0.29
CA ASP A 47 -0.85 -11.59 -0.84
C ASP A 47 0.58 -12.13 -0.91
N LYS A 48 1.00 -13.05 0.01
CA LYS A 48 2.39 -13.47 0.14
C LYS A 48 2.58 -14.97 0.09
N TYR A 49 3.59 -15.38 -0.66
CA TYR A 49 3.96 -16.77 -0.86
C TYR A 49 5.45 -16.98 -0.58
N ILE A 50 5.76 -18.15 -0.04
CA ILE A 50 7.12 -18.67 0.03
C ILE A 50 7.24 -19.81 -0.99
N VAL A 51 8.34 -19.79 -1.74
CA VAL A 51 8.67 -20.82 -2.71
C VAL A 51 10.06 -21.37 -2.39
N VAL A 52 10.16 -22.69 -2.32
CA VAL A 52 11.43 -23.42 -2.16
C VAL A 52 11.64 -24.26 -3.38
N MET A 53 12.80 -24.12 -4.04
CA MET A 53 13.12 -24.81 -5.28
C MET A 53 14.59 -25.22 -5.36
N ARG A 54 14.92 -26.08 -6.29
CA ARG A 54 16.28 -26.49 -6.57
C ARG A 54 17.04 -25.41 -7.33
N ARG A 55 18.36 -25.42 -7.24
CA ARG A 55 19.21 -24.51 -8.00
C ARG A 55 19.06 -24.67 -9.53
N SER A 56 18.84 -25.90 -10.01
CA SER A 56 18.55 -26.17 -11.43
C SER A 56 17.34 -25.39 -11.93
N SER A 57 16.25 -25.40 -11.17
CA SER A 57 15.01 -24.70 -11.49
C SER A 57 15.20 -23.16 -11.55
N LEU A 58 16.09 -22.61 -10.69
CA LEU A 58 16.45 -21.19 -10.75
C LEU A 58 17.14 -20.82 -12.08
N ASN A 59 17.97 -21.70 -12.63
CA ASN A 59 18.60 -21.45 -13.92
C ASN A 59 17.56 -21.42 -15.06
N GLU A 60 16.61 -22.34 -15.04
CA GLU A 60 15.48 -22.36 -15.97
C GLU A 60 14.64 -21.08 -15.89
N LEU A 61 14.35 -20.59 -14.67
CA LEU A 61 13.66 -19.32 -14.46
C LEU A 61 14.44 -18.13 -15.07
N LYS A 62 15.76 -18.12 -14.93
CA LYS A 62 16.61 -17.08 -15.54
C LYS A 62 16.56 -17.12 -17.07
N GLU A 63 16.60 -18.30 -17.67
CA GLU A 63 16.50 -18.48 -19.12
C GLU A 63 15.15 -17.99 -19.65
N LYS A 64 14.06 -18.30 -18.94
CA LYS A 64 12.70 -17.80 -19.22
C LYS A 64 12.50 -16.34 -18.84
N LYS A 65 13.51 -15.67 -18.28
CA LYS A 65 13.47 -14.28 -17.81
C LYS A 65 12.31 -14.01 -16.83
N PHE A 66 11.95 -15.02 -16.04
CA PHE A 66 10.85 -14.95 -15.08
C PHE A 66 9.53 -14.53 -15.73
N ASP A 67 9.13 -15.22 -16.79
CA ASP A 67 7.92 -14.96 -17.59
C ASP A 67 6.61 -15.02 -16.78
N ILE A 68 6.63 -15.59 -15.58
CA ILE A 68 5.52 -15.53 -14.62
C ILE A 68 5.08 -14.08 -14.32
N LEU A 69 5.98 -13.10 -14.38
CA LEU A 69 5.64 -11.68 -14.20
C LEU A 69 4.58 -11.24 -15.23
N GLU A 70 4.76 -11.61 -16.47
CA GLU A 70 3.82 -11.28 -17.54
C GLU A 70 2.59 -12.21 -17.51
N ASP A 71 2.81 -13.47 -17.16
CA ASP A 71 1.76 -14.48 -17.09
C ASP A 71 0.66 -14.12 -16.08
N VAL A 72 1.02 -13.62 -14.91
CA VAL A 72 0.04 -13.22 -13.88
C VAL A 72 -0.79 -12.03 -14.35
N LYS A 73 -0.23 -11.10 -15.10
CA LYS A 73 -0.93 -9.94 -15.67
C LYS A 73 -2.03 -10.31 -16.66
N THR A 74 -1.95 -11.51 -17.26
CA THR A 74 -2.99 -11.98 -18.20
C THR A 74 -4.29 -12.39 -17.52
N ILE A 75 -4.31 -12.48 -16.19
CA ILE A 75 -5.53 -12.83 -15.44
C ILE A 75 -6.49 -11.65 -15.50
N ASN A 76 -7.59 -11.83 -16.21
CA ASN A 76 -8.64 -10.84 -16.36
C ASN A 76 -10.02 -11.49 -16.22
N ILE A 77 -10.76 -11.03 -15.22
CA ILE A 77 -12.15 -11.44 -14.94
C ILE A 77 -13.06 -10.21 -14.81
N GLY A 78 -12.66 -9.11 -15.42
CA GLY A 78 -13.30 -7.81 -15.30
C GLY A 78 -12.59 -6.87 -14.30
N ASN A 79 -11.39 -7.23 -13.85
CA ASN A 79 -10.55 -6.34 -13.06
C ASN A 79 -10.01 -5.19 -13.91
N GLU A 80 -10.14 -3.95 -13.40
CA GLU A 80 -9.63 -2.75 -14.07
C GLU A 80 -8.11 -2.68 -14.04
N MET A 81 -7.49 -3.30 -13.05
CA MET A 81 -6.03 -3.33 -12.87
C MET A 81 -5.50 -4.76 -13.05
N ALA A 82 -4.44 -4.90 -13.83
CA ALA A 82 -3.73 -6.16 -13.91
C ALA A 82 -3.07 -6.49 -12.57
N VAL A 83 -3.14 -7.75 -12.16
CA VAL A 83 -2.39 -8.23 -10.98
C VAL A 83 -0.91 -8.24 -11.32
N THR A 84 -0.08 -7.65 -10.45
CA THR A 84 1.38 -7.69 -10.56
C THR A 84 2.01 -8.40 -9.38
N ILE A 85 3.18 -8.97 -9.59
CA ILE A 85 3.93 -9.67 -8.57
C ILE A 85 5.37 -9.20 -8.49
N SER A 86 5.90 -9.18 -7.29
CA SER A 86 7.33 -9.02 -7.03
C SER A 86 7.92 -10.29 -6.44
N MET A 87 9.15 -10.59 -6.80
CA MET A 87 9.85 -11.76 -6.28
C MET A 87 11.22 -11.38 -5.72
N GLY A 88 11.49 -11.85 -4.50
CA GLY A 88 12.81 -11.79 -3.88
C GLY A 88 13.38 -13.18 -3.75
N ILE A 89 14.52 -13.45 -4.38
CA ILE A 89 15.16 -14.75 -4.41
C ILE A 89 16.49 -14.67 -3.67
N GLY A 90 16.68 -15.58 -2.71
CA GLY A 90 17.96 -15.78 -2.03
C GLY A 90 18.56 -17.10 -2.43
N ALA A 91 19.82 -17.09 -2.86
CA ALA A 91 20.55 -18.27 -3.27
C ALA A 91 22.00 -18.21 -2.80
N ASP A 92 22.60 -19.38 -2.66
CA ASP A 92 24.05 -19.57 -2.42
C ASP A 92 24.59 -18.91 -1.13
N ALA A 93 23.74 -18.80 -0.09
CA ALA A 93 24.12 -18.26 1.20
C ALA A 93 24.61 -19.33 2.20
N GLY A 94 24.78 -20.59 1.76
CA GLY A 94 25.27 -21.69 2.56
C GLY A 94 24.27 -22.35 3.51
N SER A 95 23.09 -21.76 3.74
CA SER A 95 22.02 -22.38 4.51
C SER A 95 20.64 -21.86 4.10
N PHE A 96 19.58 -22.64 4.38
CA PHE A 96 18.19 -22.21 4.11
C PHE A 96 17.81 -20.94 4.87
N ALA A 97 18.26 -20.78 6.12
CA ALA A 97 18.00 -19.59 6.93
C ALA A 97 18.61 -18.34 6.26
N LYS A 98 19.88 -18.41 5.87
CA LYS A 98 20.56 -17.31 5.17
C LYS A 98 19.97 -17.04 3.78
N ASN A 99 19.56 -18.07 3.03
CA ASN A 99 18.85 -17.87 1.76
C ASN A 99 17.53 -17.14 1.99
N SER A 100 16.82 -17.42 3.08
CA SER A 100 15.60 -16.69 3.46
C SER A 100 15.89 -15.21 3.78
N GLU A 101 16.97 -14.91 4.49
CA GLU A 101 17.41 -13.52 4.74
C GLU A 101 17.76 -12.80 3.43
N TYR A 102 18.47 -13.48 2.51
CA TYR A 102 18.76 -12.93 1.21
C TYR A 102 17.49 -12.67 0.39
N ALA A 103 16.52 -13.58 0.47
CA ALA A 103 15.22 -13.39 -0.20
C ALA A 103 14.45 -12.20 0.37
N LYS A 104 14.51 -11.95 1.69
CA LYS A 104 13.92 -10.76 2.31
C LYS A 104 14.58 -9.47 1.82
N ILE A 105 15.90 -9.40 1.83
CA ILE A 105 16.63 -8.26 1.26
C ILE A 105 16.24 -8.02 -0.21
N ALA A 106 16.15 -9.11 -0.98
CA ALA A 106 15.84 -9.04 -2.39
C ALA A 106 14.39 -8.56 -2.66
N ILE A 107 13.40 -9.03 -1.87
CA ILE A 107 12.02 -8.58 -2.05
C ILE A 107 11.85 -7.11 -1.66
N ASP A 108 12.52 -6.65 -0.59
CA ASP A 108 12.51 -5.24 -0.19
C ASP A 108 13.10 -4.34 -1.29
N LEU A 109 14.17 -4.79 -1.96
CA LEU A 109 14.73 -4.09 -3.12
C LEU A 109 13.77 -4.07 -4.31
N ALA A 110 13.03 -5.16 -4.56
CA ALA A 110 12.03 -5.21 -5.62
C ALA A 110 10.89 -4.21 -5.36
N LEU A 111 10.33 -4.24 -4.16
CA LEU A 111 9.24 -3.34 -3.75
C LEU A 111 9.69 -1.87 -3.71
N GLY A 112 10.88 -1.59 -3.17
CA GLY A 112 11.45 -0.25 -3.12
C GLY A 112 11.71 0.37 -4.50
N ARG A 113 11.76 -0.44 -5.57
CA ARG A 113 11.90 0.01 -6.97
C ARG A 113 10.56 0.10 -7.72
N GLY A 114 9.45 -0.11 -7.02
CA GLY A 114 8.10 0.02 -7.57
C GLY A 114 7.41 -1.31 -7.91
N GLY A 115 7.97 -2.44 -7.52
CA GLY A 115 7.38 -3.76 -7.76
C GLY A 115 7.49 -4.26 -9.21
N ASP A 116 6.66 -5.26 -9.56
CA ASP A 116 6.59 -5.89 -10.90
C ASP A 116 7.95 -6.38 -11.42
N GLN A 117 8.73 -6.98 -10.55
CA GLN A 117 10.08 -7.40 -10.86
C GLN A 117 10.59 -8.53 -9.98
N VAL A 118 11.67 -9.14 -10.41
CA VAL A 118 12.41 -10.12 -9.64
C VAL A 118 13.77 -9.56 -9.26
N VAL A 119 14.12 -9.68 -8.00
CA VAL A 119 15.48 -9.43 -7.51
C VAL A 119 16.04 -10.75 -6.99
N LEU A 120 17.21 -11.11 -7.49
CA LEU A 120 17.96 -12.28 -7.04
C LEU A 120 19.22 -11.83 -6.33
N LYS A 121 19.36 -12.23 -5.07
CA LYS A 121 20.59 -12.14 -4.30
C LYS A 121 21.28 -13.51 -4.26
N ASP A 122 22.40 -13.62 -4.96
CA ASP A 122 23.18 -14.84 -5.14
C ASP A 122 24.59 -14.60 -4.57
N GLY A 123 24.82 -15.07 -3.35
CA GLY A 123 26.02 -14.69 -2.62
C GLY A 123 26.15 -13.17 -2.45
N SER A 124 27.20 -12.59 -3.00
CA SER A 124 27.44 -11.13 -2.99
C SER A 124 26.79 -10.40 -4.18
N LYS A 125 26.28 -11.12 -5.17
CA LYS A 125 25.74 -10.53 -6.40
C LYS A 125 24.25 -10.28 -6.27
N ILE A 126 23.80 -9.13 -6.79
CA ILE A 126 22.38 -8.80 -6.92
C ILE A 126 22.06 -8.64 -8.41
N GLN A 127 21.01 -9.31 -8.86
CA GLN A 127 20.55 -9.28 -10.25
C GLN A 127 19.07 -8.88 -10.27
N TYR A 128 18.68 -8.10 -11.26
CA TYR A 128 17.33 -7.59 -11.46
C TYR A 128 16.77 -8.13 -12.78
N PHE A 129 15.49 -8.55 -12.75
CA PHE A 129 14.77 -9.04 -13.92
C PHE A 129 13.36 -8.43 -13.92
N GLY A 130 12.85 -8.06 -15.08
CA GLY A 130 11.58 -7.33 -15.20
C GLY A 130 11.74 -5.86 -14.88
N GLY A 131 10.70 -5.23 -14.36
CA GLY A 131 10.77 -3.81 -13.96
C GLY A 131 10.70 -2.83 -15.11
N LYS A 132 9.86 -3.07 -16.13
CA LYS A 132 9.50 -2.05 -17.14
C LYS A 132 8.55 -0.98 -16.55
N THR A 133 8.75 -0.61 -15.33
CA THR A 133 7.83 0.13 -14.46
C THR A 133 7.78 1.64 -14.70
N GLN A 134 8.01 2.14 -15.90
CA GLN A 134 7.62 3.52 -16.21
C GLN A 134 6.11 3.69 -16.44
N ALA A 135 5.39 2.62 -16.79
CA ALA A 135 3.96 2.69 -17.10
C ALA A 135 3.07 2.66 -15.84
N VAL A 136 3.40 1.82 -14.83
CA VAL A 136 2.64 1.74 -13.58
C VAL A 136 2.83 3.00 -12.75
N GLU A 137 4.06 3.51 -12.65
CA GLU A 137 4.35 4.77 -11.96
C GLU A 137 3.63 5.96 -12.58
N LYS A 138 3.53 6.02 -13.93
CA LYS A 138 2.74 7.06 -14.61
C LYS A 138 1.25 6.93 -14.34
N ASN A 139 0.69 5.71 -14.32
CA ASN A 139 -0.73 5.51 -14.02
C ASN A 139 -1.08 5.82 -12.57
N THR A 140 -0.24 5.43 -11.62
CA THR A 140 -0.43 5.76 -10.20
C THR A 140 -0.33 7.26 -9.97
N ARG A 141 0.65 7.94 -10.57
CA ARG A 141 0.78 9.42 -10.49
C ARG A 141 -0.38 10.15 -11.16
N VAL A 142 -0.89 9.65 -12.28
CA VAL A 142 -2.07 10.24 -12.94
C VAL A 142 -3.30 10.02 -12.09
N LYS A 143 -3.54 8.81 -11.56
CA LYS A 143 -4.66 8.53 -10.64
C LYS A 143 -4.55 9.36 -9.35
N ALA A 144 -3.35 9.47 -8.77
CA ALA A 144 -3.12 10.32 -7.60
C ALA A 144 -3.42 11.80 -7.89
N ARG A 145 -3.02 12.32 -9.04
CA ARG A 145 -3.36 13.68 -9.47
C ARG A 145 -4.86 13.89 -9.67
N VAL A 146 -5.54 12.94 -10.30
CA VAL A 146 -7.00 13.00 -10.49
C VAL A 146 -7.72 13.01 -9.15
N LYS A 147 -7.34 12.10 -8.23
CA LYS A 147 -7.89 12.06 -6.86
C LYS A 147 -7.58 13.35 -6.08
N ALA A 148 -6.36 13.87 -6.19
CA ALA A 148 -5.98 15.15 -5.56
C ALA A 148 -6.78 16.33 -6.13
N HIS A 149 -7.03 16.36 -7.44
CA HIS A 149 -7.91 17.36 -8.06
C HIS A 149 -9.35 17.24 -7.56
N ALA A 150 -9.89 16.03 -7.51
CA ALA A 150 -11.25 15.81 -6.97
C ALA A 150 -11.35 16.26 -5.50
N LEU A 151 -10.36 15.91 -4.65
CA LEU A 151 -10.31 16.37 -3.28
C LEU A 151 -10.25 17.90 -3.17
N LYS A 152 -9.42 18.54 -4.01
CA LYS A 152 -9.35 20.01 -4.10
C LYS A 152 -10.70 20.62 -4.46
N GLU A 153 -11.41 20.06 -5.43
CA GLU A 153 -12.76 20.54 -5.81
C GLU A 153 -13.75 20.38 -4.65
N PHE A 154 -13.75 19.24 -3.95
CA PHE A 154 -14.58 19.09 -2.74
C PHE A 154 -14.23 20.13 -1.67
N MET A 155 -12.96 20.37 -1.40
CA MET A 155 -12.53 21.41 -0.45
C MET A 155 -13.00 22.81 -0.91
N ASN A 156 -12.95 23.10 -2.21
CA ASN A 156 -13.36 24.41 -2.74
C ASN A 156 -14.85 24.68 -2.52
N THR A 157 -15.71 23.65 -2.58
CA THR A 157 -17.16 23.78 -2.39
C THR A 157 -17.56 23.96 -0.94
N LYS A 158 -16.68 23.77 0.03
CA LYS A 158 -16.94 23.84 1.45
C LYS A 158 -16.15 24.98 2.13
N GLU A 159 -16.63 25.43 3.28
CA GLU A 159 -15.97 26.47 4.07
C GLU A 159 -14.96 25.90 5.06
N LYS A 160 -15.25 24.70 5.56
CA LYS A 160 -14.47 24.04 6.60
C LYS A 160 -14.09 22.63 6.19
N VAL A 161 -12.95 22.17 6.70
CA VAL A 161 -12.46 20.79 6.52
C VAL A 161 -12.19 20.21 7.91
N VAL A 162 -12.83 19.11 8.22
CA VAL A 162 -12.58 18.32 9.43
C VAL A 162 -11.92 17.01 9.00
N VAL A 163 -10.80 16.68 9.63
CA VAL A 163 -10.05 15.46 9.31
C VAL A 163 -10.07 14.55 10.53
N MET A 164 -10.38 13.27 10.34
CA MET A 164 -10.27 12.26 11.39
C MET A 164 -9.64 10.98 10.88
N GLY A 165 -8.95 10.28 11.75
CA GLY A 165 -8.41 8.94 11.51
C GLY A 165 -9.12 7.88 12.34
N HIS A 166 -8.41 6.78 12.60
CA HIS A 166 -8.91 5.72 13.48
C HIS A 166 -8.77 6.09 14.97
N ARG A 167 -9.53 5.40 15.83
CA ARG A 167 -9.71 5.70 17.27
C ARG A 167 -8.40 5.66 18.08
N LEU A 168 -7.44 4.84 17.70
CA LEU A 168 -6.13 4.75 18.33
C LEU A 168 -5.08 5.31 17.36
N PRO A 169 -4.96 6.64 17.26
CA PRO A 169 -4.13 7.25 16.22
C PRO A 169 -2.65 6.87 16.39
N ASP A 170 -2.04 6.52 15.27
CA ASP A 170 -0.61 6.27 15.14
C ASP A 170 0.06 7.36 14.28
N ALA A 171 1.36 7.21 14.01
CA ALA A 171 2.12 8.20 13.24
C ALA A 171 1.64 8.32 11.79
N ASP A 172 1.15 7.24 11.17
CA ASP A 172 0.69 7.24 9.79
C ASP A 172 -0.64 7.98 9.65
N SER A 173 -1.60 7.66 10.54
CA SER A 173 -2.89 8.35 10.64
C SER A 173 -2.70 9.84 10.94
N PHE A 174 -1.82 10.17 11.89
CA PHE A 174 -1.50 11.54 12.25
C PHE A 174 -0.85 12.30 11.09
N GLY A 175 0.14 11.72 10.43
CA GLY A 175 0.83 12.33 9.29
C GLY A 175 -0.11 12.57 8.10
N ALA A 176 -1.01 11.62 7.80
CA ALA A 176 -2.04 11.80 6.77
C ALA A 176 -2.99 12.95 7.11
N ALA A 177 -3.44 13.05 8.38
CA ALA A 177 -4.31 14.13 8.84
C ALA A 177 -3.63 15.51 8.72
N ILE A 178 -2.37 15.63 9.11
CA ILE A 178 -1.57 16.85 8.93
C ILE A 178 -1.46 17.24 7.45
N GLY A 179 -1.24 16.26 6.57
CA GLY A 179 -1.17 16.50 5.12
C GLY A 179 -2.47 17.12 4.57
N ILE A 180 -3.62 16.58 4.95
CA ILE A 180 -4.94 17.10 4.54
C ILE A 180 -5.20 18.48 5.17
N TYR A 181 -4.89 18.67 6.45
CA TYR A 181 -4.98 19.96 7.11
C TYR A 181 -4.19 21.04 6.35
N ARG A 182 -2.92 20.76 6.01
CA ARG A 182 -2.08 21.70 5.23
C ARG A 182 -2.64 21.97 3.84
N ALA A 183 -3.17 20.96 3.17
CA ALA A 183 -3.83 21.15 1.88
C ALA A 183 -5.05 22.09 1.99
N ALA A 184 -5.89 21.93 3.01
CA ALA A 184 -7.02 22.80 3.27
C ALA A 184 -6.58 24.25 3.57
N LYS A 185 -5.53 24.41 4.38
CA LYS A 185 -4.97 25.74 4.70
C LYS A 185 -4.40 26.45 3.48
N THR A 186 -3.77 25.73 2.53
CA THR A 186 -3.31 26.34 1.25
C THR A 186 -4.45 26.83 0.37
N LEU A 187 -5.67 26.32 0.60
CA LEU A 187 -6.90 26.77 -0.06
C LEU A 187 -7.68 27.81 0.76
N ASN A 188 -7.04 28.39 1.81
CA ASN A 188 -7.63 29.36 2.73
C ASN A 188 -8.92 28.85 3.42
N LYS A 189 -9.00 27.53 3.68
CA LYS A 189 -10.12 26.93 4.41
C LYS A 189 -9.82 26.85 5.90
N LYS A 190 -10.86 26.96 6.74
CA LYS A 190 -10.75 26.56 8.13
C LYS A 190 -10.58 25.05 8.19
N ALA A 191 -9.63 24.57 8.98
CA ALA A 191 -9.33 23.14 9.03
C ALA A 191 -9.07 22.69 10.46
N TYR A 192 -9.54 21.49 10.80
CA TYR A 192 -9.45 20.90 12.13
C TYR A 192 -9.10 19.43 12.03
N ILE A 193 -8.34 18.93 13.00
CA ILE A 193 -7.97 17.51 13.12
C ILE A 193 -8.59 16.98 14.40
N VAL A 194 -9.42 15.95 14.27
CA VAL A 194 -10.07 15.31 15.41
C VAL A 194 -9.12 14.33 16.07
N ILE A 195 -8.79 14.55 17.33
CA ILE A 195 -8.03 13.64 18.17
C ILE A 195 -8.59 13.68 19.57
N ASP A 196 -9.35 12.63 19.94
CA ASP A 196 -10.01 12.56 21.23
C ASP A 196 -9.07 12.02 22.32
N ASN A 197 -8.42 10.90 22.04
CA ASN A 197 -7.52 10.20 22.95
C ASN A 197 -6.13 10.02 22.31
N PRO A 198 -5.23 11.01 22.44
CA PRO A 198 -3.91 10.90 21.83
C PRO A 198 -3.10 9.77 22.48
N THR A 199 -2.50 8.93 21.66
CA THR A 199 -1.59 7.88 22.13
C THR A 199 -0.24 8.47 22.53
N SER A 200 0.53 7.75 23.36
CA SER A 200 1.87 8.18 23.77
C SER A 200 2.84 8.38 22.60
N SER A 201 2.60 7.72 21.48
CA SER A 201 3.41 7.83 20.27
C SER A 201 3.18 9.14 19.50
N ILE A 202 1.96 9.71 19.55
CA ILE A 202 1.65 10.94 18.81
C ILE A 202 1.72 12.22 19.65
N ILE A 203 1.67 12.12 21.00
CA ILE A 203 1.76 13.30 21.88
C ILE A 203 2.98 14.17 21.57
N PRO A 204 4.22 13.62 21.43
CA PRO A 204 5.38 14.44 21.07
C PRO A 204 5.24 15.13 19.72
N LEU A 205 4.63 14.45 18.74
CA LEU A 205 4.37 15.02 17.42
C LEU A 205 3.34 16.16 17.50
N MET A 206 2.24 15.97 18.23
CA MET A 206 1.23 17.02 18.45
C MET A 206 1.83 18.27 19.09
N ASN A 207 2.70 18.09 20.09
CA ASN A 207 3.35 19.22 20.78
C ASN A 207 4.22 20.05 19.81
N THR A 208 4.88 19.41 18.84
CA THR A 208 5.65 20.14 17.81
C THR A 208 4.78 21.13 17.02
N PHE A 209 3.51 20.82 16.80
CA PHE A 209 2.57 21.71 16.13
C PHE A 209 1.94 22.73 17.08
N ARG A 210 1.63 22.34 18.33
CA ARG A 210 1.06 23.25 19.34
C ARG A 210 2.01 24.35 19.75
N ASP A 211 3.30 24.04 19.83
CA ASP A 211 4.35 24.98 20.21
C ASP A 211 4.80 25.88 19.07
N ASN A 212 4.25 25.68 17.86
CA ASN A 212 4.64 26.44 16.66
C ASN A 212 3.57 27.47 16.30
N GLN A 213 3.96 28.74 16.31
CA GLN A 213 3.10 29.88 15.98
C GLN A 213 2.57 29.93 14.53
N ASP A 214 3.12 29.08 13.63
CA ASP A 214 2.65 28.96 12.25
C ASP A 214 1.34 28.14 12.15
N TYR A 215 0.88 27.54 13.25
CA TYR A 215 -0.32 26.75 13.32
C TYR A 215 -1.35 27.37 14.28
N GLU A 216 -2.62 27.16 13.96
CA GLU A 216 -3.71 27.68 14.77
C GLU A 216 -3.85 26.90 16.08
N ALA A 217 -4.14 27.59 17.18
CA ALA A 217 -4.28 26.98 18.51
C ALA A 217 -5.43 25.97 18.57
N ASP A 218 -6.45 26.13 17.75
CA ASP A 218 -7.63 25.29 17.60
C ASP A 218 -7.48 24.20 16.50
N MET A 219 -6.26 23.97 16.00
CA MET A 219 -5.98 22.95 15.00
C MET A 219 -6.46 21.56 15.44
N PHE A 220 -6.27 21.19 16.69
CA PHE A 220 -6.68 19.89 17.25
C PHE A 220 -7.94 20.05 18.09
N VAL A 221 -8.95 19.28 17.76
CA VAL A 221 -10.26 19.27 18.44
C VAL A 221 -10.61 17.88 18.93
N ASN A 222 -11.42 17.79 19.99
CA ASN A 222 -11.98 16.53 20.47
C ASN A 222 -13.29 16.18 19.74
N ASN A 223 -13.86 15.02 20.03
CA ASN A 223 -15.11 14.54 19.41
C ASN A 223 -16.31 15.47 19.63
N HIS A 224 -16.42 16.09 20.80
CA HIS A 224 -17.53 16.99 21.12
C HIS A 224 -17.41 18.28 20.31
N GLU A 225 -16.24 18.90 20.33
CA GLU A 225 -15.94 20.11 19.57
C GLU A 225 -16.11 19.88 18.05
N ALA A 226 -15.66 18.70 17.54
CA ALA A 226 -15.84 18.36 16.14
C ALA A 226 -17.32 18.31 15.74
N LYS A 227 -18.19 17.74 16.57
CA LYS A 227 -19.64 17.69 16.30
C LYS A 227 -20.28 19.08 16.31
N GLU A 228 -19.80 20.02 17.12
CA GLU A 228 -20.28 21.40 17.14
C GLU A 228 -19.78 22.21 15.91
N ILE A 229 -18.59 21.90 15.41
CA ILE A 229 -17.98 22.57 14.25
C ILE A 229 -18.62 22.12 12.94
N MET A 230 -19.01 20.85 12.85
CA MET A 230 -19.53 20.25 11.62
C MET A 230 -20.94 20.75 11.30
N ASP A 231 -21.12 21.17 10.05
CA ASP A 231 -22.39 21.60 9.45
C ASP A 231 -22.43 21.20 7.96
N ASP A 232 -23.46 21.60 7.25
CA ASP A 232 -23.64 21.32 5.81
C ASP A 232 -22.52 21.91 4.93
N ASN A 233 -21.78 22.90 5.43
CA ASN A 233 -20.65 23.54 4.75
C ASN A 233 -19.30 22.94 5.16
N THR A 234 -19.30 21.81 5.84
CA THR A 234 -18.09 21.11 6.28
C THR A 234 -17.78 19.91 5.40
N LEU A 235 -16.53 19.76 4.98
CA LEU A 235 -16.01 18.55 4.36
C LEU A 235 -15.36 17.69 5.44
N LEU A 236 -15.92 16.51 5.67
CA LEU A 236 -15.28 15.48 6.52
C LEU A 236 -14.36 14.62 5.66
N VAL A 237 -13.10 14.55 6.03
CA VAL A 237 -12.09 13.69 5.40
C VAL A 237 -11.63 12.63 6.40
N VAL A 238 -11.85 11.38 6.06
CA VAL A 238 -11.42 10.24 6.88
C VAL A 238 -10.15 9.66 6.29
N VAL A 239 -9.11 9.52 7.12
CA VAL A 239 -7.80 9.03 6.71
C VAL A 239 -7.43 7.78 7.48
N ASP A 240 -6.64 6.92 6.84
CA ASP A 240 -6.03 5.74 7.45
C ASP A 240 -7.02 4.81 8.16
N THR A 241 -8.20 4.62 7.58
CA THR A 241 -9.19 3.67 8.08
C THR A 241 -10.08 3.17 6.96
N ASN A 242 -10.47 1.92 7.03
CA ASN A 242 -11.36 1.26 6.09
C ASN A 242 -12.74 0.90 6.66
N LYS A 243 -13.01 1.25 7.92
CA LYS A 243 -14.28 0.94 8.59
C LYS A 243 -14.78 2.13 9.41
N PRO A 244 -16.04 2.54 9.25
CA PRO A 244 -16.61 3.62 10.05
C PRO A 244 -16.58 3.36 11.56
N SER A 245 -16.74 2.10 11.98
CA SER A 245 -16.79 1.73 13.41
C SER A 245 -15.47 1.90 14.17
N ILE A 246 -14.36 2.16 13.49
CA ILE A 246 -13.05 2.37 14.12
C ILE A 246 -12.56 3.82 14.02
N THR A 247 -13.37 4.73 13.48
CA THR A 247 -13.04 6.16 13.38
C THR A 247 -13.04 6.85 14.74
N GLN A 248 -12.47 8.04 14.82
CA GLN A 248 -12.45 8.87 16.05
C GLN A 248 -13.86 9.26 16.50
N CYS A 249 -14.74 9.58 15.55
CA CYS A 249 -16.14 9.96 15.76
C CYS A 249 -17.06 8.98 15.06
N GLU A 250 -18.11 8.51 15.72
CA GLU A 250 -19.22 7.74 15.13
C GLU A 250 -20.32 8.65 14.60
#